data_4e864b3c82bbde86bea1f498c99c0fd4
#
_entry.id   4e864b3c82bbde86bea1f498c99c0fd4
#
_cell.length_a   1.000
_cell.length_b   1.000
_cell.length_c   1.000
_cell.angle_alpha   90.00
_cell.angle_beta   90.00
_cell.angle_gamma   90.00
#
_symmetry.space_group_name_H-M   'P 1'
#
loop_
_entity.id
_entity.type
_entity.pdbx_description
1 polymer ?
#
loop_
_entity_poly.entity_id
_entity_poly.type
_entity_poly.pdbx_seq_one_letter_code
_entity_poly.pdbx_strand_id
1 'polypeptide(L)'
;MIDTHNSFDIFVDNALVISDKVVAITDVDVDAIKKLQKEVEHVERLKKTIINPATRESFVNAEVIKVGNKIPNQSADDKSFREKIESIMAVDPSFYGYFEKRVDLATTKTSGLPITKMEEKNYQTKKEFYDTTYKIFDKIFEVKV
;
A
#
# COMPACT_ATOMS: atom_id res chain seq x y z
N MET A 1 -13.01 6.09 -0.31
CA MET A 1 -11.97 5.20 -0.86
C MET A 1 -12.41 4.71 -2.23
N ILE A 2 -11.55 4.78 -3.23
CA ILE A 2 -11.79 4.29 -4.59
C ILE A 2 -10.88 3.09 -4.78
N ASP A 3 -11.45 1.94 -5.16
CA ASP A 3 -10.70 0.74 -5.52
C ASP A 3 -10.55 0.70 -7.04
N THR A 4 -9.32 0.59 -7.53
CA THR A 4 -9.00 0.59 -8.95
C THR A 4 -8.35 -0.72 -9.37
N HIS A 5 -8.45 -1.06 -10.64
CA HIS A 5 -7.73 -2.19 -11.21
C HIS A 5 -6.38 -1.73 -11.78
N ASN A 6 -5.47 -2.69 -11.98
CA ASN A 6 -4.11 -2.44 -12.48
C ASN A 6 -4.10 -2.17 -13.99
N SER A 7 -4.71 -1.08 -14.43
CA SER A 7 -4.60 -0.58 -15.80
C SER A 7 -4.32 0.92 -15.79
N PHE A 8 -3.68 1.40 -16.86
CA PHE A 8 -3.46 2.84 -17.06
C PHE A 8 -4.48 3.34 -18.07
N ASP A 9 -5.73 3.41 -17.64
CA ASP A 9 -6.85 3.90 -18.45
C ASP A 9 -7.47 5.18 -17.86
N ILE A 10 -8.38 5.77 -18.59
CA ILE A 10 -9.01 7.05 -18.22
C ILE A 10 -9.76 6.99 -16.88
N PHE A 11 -10.27 5.82 -16.49
CA PHE A 11 -11.00 5.68 -15.23
C PHE A 11 -10.04 5.71 -14.05
N VAL A 12 -8.89 5.02 -14.18
CA VAL A 12 -7.81 5.05 -13.18
C VAL A 12 -7.21 6.46 -13.11
N ASP A 13 -6.94 7.10 -14.25
CA ASP A 13 -6.42 8.46 -14.30
C ASP A 13 -7.34 9.45 -13.59
N ASN A 14 -8.66 9.37 -13.82
CA ASN A 14 -9.63 10.22 -13.13
C ASN A 14 -9.63 9.98 -11.61
N ALA A 15 -9.53 8.72 -11.18
CA ALA A 15 -9.44 8.39 -9.75
C ALA A 15 -8.17 8.98 -9.11
N LEU A 16 -7.03 8.88 -9.81
CA LEU A 16 -5.74 9.43 -9.34
C LEU A 16 -5.76 10.95 -9.22
N VAL A 17 -6.39 11.65 -10.18
CA VAL A 17 -6.48 13.11 -10.19
C VAL A 17 -7.23 13.67 -8.99
N ILE A 18 -8.28 12.99 -8.55
CA ILE A 18 -9.15 13.46 -7.45
C ILE A 18 -8.73 12.89 -6.08
N SER A 19 -7.70 12.06 -6.02
CA SER A 19 -7.25 11.42 -4.79
C SER A 19 -6.24 12.29 -4.04
N ASP A 20 -6.35 12.32 -2.71
CA ASP A 20 -5.33 12.90 -1.83
C ASP A 20 -4.17 11.93 -1.60
N LYS A 21 -4.48 10.64 -1.53
CA LYS A 21 -3.50 9.56 -1.33
C LYS A 21 -3.75 8.40 -2.30
N VAL A 22 -2.68 7.84 -2.82
CA VAL A 22 -2.66 6.63 -3.65
C VAL A 22 -1.87 5.56 -2.92
N VAL A 23 -2.55 4.46 -2.57
CA VAL A 23 -1.88 3.30 -1.95
C VAL A 23 -1.49 2.33 -3.05
N ALA A 24 -0.22 2.34 -3.41
CA ALA A 24 0.39 1.42 -4.37
C ALA A 24 0.86 0.16 -3.64
N ILE A 25 0.35 -1.00 -4.07
CA ILE A 25 0.56 -2.27 -3.38
C ILE A 25 1.51 -3.14 -4.18
N THR A 26 2.55 -3.66 -3.52
CA THR A 26 3.45 -4.66 -4.10
C THR A 26 3.30 -6.01 -3.42
N ASP A 27 3.41 -7.08 -4.19
CA ASP A 27 3.48 -8.46 -3.69
C ASP A 27 4.95 -8.93 -3.68
N VAL A 28 5.21 -10.17 -3.32
CA VAL A 28 6.55 -10.78 -3.09
C VAL A 28 7.39 -10.92 -4.37
N ASP A 29 6.83 -10.67 -5.53
CA ASP A 29 7.46 -10.92 -6.83
C ASP A 29 8.34 -9.73 -7.28
N VAL A 30 9.49 -10.07 -7.90
CA VAL A 30 10.38 -9.06 -8.53
C VAL A 30 9.62 -8.26 -9.60
N ASP A 31 8.71 -8.89 -10.32
CA ASP A 31 7.88 -8.20 -11.32
C ASP A 31 6.82 -7.30 -10.67
N ALA A 32 6.37 -7.61 -9.46
CA ALA A 32 5.49 -6.74 -8.69
C ALA A 32 6.20 -5.44 -8.28
N ILE A 33 7.48 -5.49 -7.91
CA ILE A 33 8.27 -4.28 -7.63
C ILE A 33 8.43 -3.40 -8.87
N LYS A 34 8.65 -3.99 -10.04
CA LYS A 34 8.70 -3.25 -11.31
C LYS A 34 7.35 -2.63 -11.67
N LYS A 35 6.24 -3.33 -11.39
CA LYS A 35 4.89 -2.78 -11.59
C LYS A 35 4.64 -1.59 -10.66
N LEU A 36 4.97 -1.73 -9.38
CA LEU A 36 4.91 -0.65 -8.40
C LEU A 36 5.65 0.60 -8.88
N GLN A 37 6.87 0.42 -9.42
CA GLN A 37 7.65 1.53 -9.96
C GLN A 37 6.93 2.21 -11.14
N LYS A 38 6.35 1.44 -12.06
CA LYS A 38 5.56 1.98 -13.18
C LYS A 38 4.31 2.74 -12.71
N GLU A 39 3.65 2.27 -11.67
CA GLU A 39 2.49 2.97 -11.06
C GLU A 39 2.91 4.32 -10.47
N VAL A 40 4.03 4.36 -9.74
CA VAL A 40 4.59 5.61 -9.21
C VAL A 40 4.97 6.57 -10.34
N GLU A 41 5.68 6.09 -11.36
CA GLU A 41 6.06 6.89 -12.53
C GLU A 41 4.83 7.43 -13.28
N HIS A 42 3.73 6.65 -13.34
CA HIS A 42 2.49 7.08 -13.95
C HIS A 42 1.85 8.26 -13.18
N VAL A 43 1.76 8.17 -11.85
CA VAL A 43 1.27 9.28 -11.02
C VAL A 43 2.12 10.54 -11.22
N GLU A 44 3.44 10.39 -11.21
CA GLU A 44 4.36 11.52 -11.42
C GLU A 44 4.24 12.12 -12.84
N ARG A 45 3.93 11.31 -13.85
CA ARG A 45 3.62 11.78 -15.19
C ARG A 45 2.32 12.58 -15.22
N LEU A 46 1.27 12.10 -14.56
CA LEU A 46 0.00 12.83 -14.45
C LEU A 46 0.19 14.18 -13.76
N LYS A 47 0.96 14.24 -12.67
CA LYS A 47 1.31 15.50 -11.99
C LYS A 47 1.96 16.52 -12.92
N LYS A 48 2.76 16.08 -13.87
CA LYS A 48 3.46 16.95 -14.84
C LYS A 48 2.60 17.34 -16.05
N THR A 49 1.60 16.55 -16.39
CA THR A 49 0.80 16.74 -17.60
C THR A 49 -0.55 17.41 -17.33
N ILE A 50 -1.14 17.15 -16.16
CA ILE A 50 -2.43 17.73 -15.76
C ILE A 50 -2.17 18.94 -14.88
N ILE A 51 -1.83 20.03 -15.53
CA ILE A 51 -1.42 21.29 -14.89
C ILE A 51 -2.36 22.45 -15.27
N ASN A 52 -2.47 23.41 -14.38
CA ASN A 52 -3.11 24.68 -14.66
C ASN A 52 -2.24 25.48 -15.67
N PRO A 53 -2.76 25.84 -16.85
CA PRO A 53 -1.98 26.54 -17.87
C PRO A 53 -1.50 27.92 -17.45
N ALA A 54 -2.20 28.58 -16.53
CA ALA A 54 -1.85 29.92 -16.04
C ALA A 54 -0.83 29.89 -14.90
N THR A 55 -1.03 29.01 -13.90
CA THR A 55 -0.15 28.95 -12.70
C THR A 55 0.96 27.93 -12.82
N ARG A 56 0.87 26.98 -13.77
CA ARG A 56 1.75 25.80 -13.91
C ARG A 56 1.71 24.82 -12.76
N GLU A 57 0.79 25.00 -11.83
CA GLU A 57 0.59 24.06 -10.71
C GLU A 57 -0.16 22.81 -11.18
N SER A 58 0.18 21.67 -10.59
CA SER A 58 -0.52 20.41 -10.86
C SER A 58 -1.90 20.40 -10.23
N PHE A 59 -2.88 19.88 -10.96
CA PHE A 59 -4.18 19.52 -10.39
C PHE A 59 -4.13 18.18 -9.64
N VAL A 60 -3.06 17.38 -9.82
CA VAL A 60 -2.89 16.08 -9.16
C VAL A 60 -2.05 16.26 -7.92
N ASN A 61 -2.69 16.21 -6.75
CA ASN A 61 -2.03 16.39 -5.46
C ASN A 61 -1.77 15.08 -4.71
N ALA A 62 -2.06 13.94 -5.34
CA ALA A 62 -1.97 12.63 -4.73
C ALA A 62 -0.57 12.32 -4.16
N GLU A 63 -0.51 12.00 -2.87
CA GLU A 63 0.66 11.42 -2.23
C GLU A 63 0.70 9.92 -2.51
N VAL A 64 1.80 9.40 -3.01
CA VAL A 64 1.96 7.96 -3.25
C VAL A 64 2.53 7.29 -2.01
N ILE A 65 1.77 6.33 -1.48
CA ILE A 65 2.14 5.49 -0.35
C ILE A 65 2.38 4.07 -0.87
N LYS A 66 3.52 3.47 -0.55
CA LYS A 66 3.87 2.11 -0.94
C LYS A 66 3.68 1.15 0.22
N VAL A 67 3.05 0.01 -0.05
CA VAL A 67 2.78 -1.02 0.97
C VAL A 67 3.06 -2.40 0.39
N GLY A 68 3.82 -3.21 1.11
CA GLY A 68 3.99 -4.62 0.81
C GLY A 68 2.76 -5.44 1.22
N ASN A 69 2.37 -6.42 0.43
CA ASN A 69 1.23 -7.29 0.73
C ASN A 69 1.60 -8.76 0.60
N LYS A 70 1.00 -9.59 1.46
CA LYS A 70 1.21 -11.05 1.49
C LYS A 70 2.67 -11.47 1.60
N ILE A 71 3.47 -10.71 2.33
CA ILE A 71 4.88 -11.01 2.53
C ILE A 71 5.01 -12.31 3.36
N PRO A 72 5.59 -13.37 2.83
CA PRO A 72 5.70 -14.63 3.53
C PRO A 72 6.77 -14.56 4.63
N ASN A 73 6.69 -15.46 5.62
CA ASN A 73 7.61 -15.46 6.77
C ASN A 73 8.08 -16.87 7.20
N GLN A 74 7.94 -17.89 6.35
CA GLN A 74 8.12 -19.28 6.75
C GLN A 74 9.43 -19.94 6.25
N SER A 75 10.04 -19.42 5.18
CA SER A 75 11.25 -19.99 4.57
C SER A 75 12.46 -19.06 4.66
N ALA A 76 13.65 -19.59 4.35
CA ALA A 76 14.87 -18.80 4.27
C ALA A 76 14.82 -17.75 3.14
N ASP A 77 14.19 -18.11 2.02
CA ASP A 77 13.99 -17.21 0.89
C ASP A 77 13.05 -16.06 1.28
N ASP A 78 12.00 -16.35 2.06
CA ASP A 78 11.09 -15.36 2.61
C ASP A 78 11.81 -14.35 3.51
N LYS A 79 12.79 -14.82 4.29
CA LYS A 79 13.61 -13.96 5.15
C LYS A 79 14.45 -13.00 4.31
N SER A 80 15.12 -13.50 3.27
CA SER A 80 15.91 -12.68 2.34
C SER A 80 15.05 -11.62 1.64
N PHE A 81 13.81 -11.96 1.29
CA PHE A 81 12.89 -11.02 0.68
C PHE A 81 12.43 -9.93 1.67
N ARG A 82 12.14 -10.28 2.91
CA ARG A 82 11.81 -9.31 3.96
C ARG A 82 12.96 -8.34 4.21
N GLU A 83 14.18 -8.83 4.33
CA GLU A 83 15.38 -8.00 4.49
C GLU A 83 15.53 -6.98 3.34
N LYS A 84 15.18 -7.38 2.11
CA LYS A 84 15.13 -6.46 0.96
C LYS A 84 14.07 -5.37 1.14
N ILE A 85 12.85 -5.74 1.53
CA ILE A 85 11.77 -4.75 1.77
C ILE A 85 12.17 -3.79 2.89
N GLU A 86 12.70 -4.30 3.98
CA GLU A 86 13.16 -3.48 5.11
C GLU A 86 14.29 -2.54 4.71
N SER A 87 15.20 -2.98 3.84
CA SER A 87 16.24 -2.12 3.27
C SER A 87 15.67 -1.00 2.40
N ILE A 88 14.63 -1.28 1.62
CA ILE A 88 13.92 -0.27 0.83
C ILE A 88 13.20 0.71 1.76
N MET A 89 12.49 0.21 2.78
CA MET A 89 11.79 1.04 3.76
C MET A 89 12.73 1.99 4.52
N ALA A 90 13.97 1.57 4.76
CA ALA A 90 14.97 2.40 5.45
C ALA A 90 15.41 3.62 4.64
N VAL A 91 15.29 3.58 3.30
CA VAL A 91 15.73 4.66 2.40
C VAL A 91 14.59 5.38 1.69
N ASP A 92 13.41 4.78 1.65
CA ASP A 92 12.22 5.32 0.99
C ASP A 92 11.11 5.62 2.01
N PRO A 93 10.92 6.87 2.44
CA PRO A 93 9.91 7.23 3.43
C PRO A 93 8.47 7.06 2.92
N SER A 94 8.25 6.93 1.61
CA SER A 94 6.94 6.63 1.03
C SER A 94 6.53 5.16 1.19
N PHE A 95 7.45 4.29 1.60
CA PHE A 95 7.17 2.88 1.89
C PHE A 95 6.78 2.73 3.36
N TYR A 96 5.48 2.59 3.64
CA TYR A 96 4.93 2.66 5.01
C TYR A 96 5.07 1.37 5.81
N GLY A 97 5.18 0.23 5.14
CA GLY A 97 5.29 -1.08 5.77
C GLY A 97 4.80 -2.21 4.88
N TYR A 98 4.62 -3.38 5.47
CA TYR A 98 4.08 -4.52 4.76
C TYR A 98 3.15 -5.36 5.64
N PHE A 99 2.17 -5.96 5.00
CA PHE A 99 1.30 -6.97 5.62
C PHE A 99 1.86 -8.36 5.38
N GLU A 100 2.02 -9.12 6.45
CA GLU A 100 2.44 -10.51 6.34
C GLU A 100 1.32 -11.37 5.73
N LYS A 101 1.72 -12.43 5.03
CA LYS A 101 0.80 -13.47 4.59
C LYS A 101 0.31 -14.27 5.81
N ARG A 102 -0.89 -14.01 6.27
CA ARG A 102 -1.50 -14.62 7.46
C ARG A 102 -2.84 -15.28 7.13
N VAL A 103 -3.06 -16.43 7.76
CA VAL A 103 -4.35 -17.15 7.66
C VAL A 103 -5.50 -16.29 8.21
N ASP A 104 -5.22 -15.47 9.23
CA ASP A 104 -6.22 -14.57 9.83
C ASP A 104 -6.82 -13.60 8.78
N LEU A 105 -5.98 -12.99 7.94
CA LEU A 105 -6.44 -12.11 6.86
C LEU A 105 -7.26 -12.87 5.80
N ALA A 106 -6.91 -14.12 5.51
CA ALA A 106 -7.70 -14.97 4.61
C ALA A 106 -9.03 -15.37 5.26
N THR A 107 -9.04 -15.64 6.57
CA THR A 107 -10.24 -16.03 7.31
C THR A 107 -11.25 -14.90 7.41
N THR A 108 -10.85 -13.62 7.43
CA THR A 108 -11.81 -12.50 7.38
C THR A 108 -12.69 -12.57 6.14
N LYS A 109 -12.12 -12.98 5.00
CA LYS A 109 -12.85 -13.12 3.73
C LYS A 109 -13.88 -14.26 3.78
N THR A 110 -13.53 -15.38 4.40
CA THR A 110 -14.41 -16.57 4.46
C THR A 110 -15.45 -16.49 5.58
N SER A 111 -15.10 -15.89 6.71
CA SER A 111 -16.00 -15.74 7.86
C SER A 111 -16.90 -14.49 7.77
N GLY A 112 -16.59 -13.55 6.90
CA GLY A 112 -17.28 -12.24 6.83
C GLY A 112 -17.06 -11.34 8.05
N LEU A 113 -16.15 -11.72 8.95
CA LEU A 113 -15.84 -10.93 10.15
C LEU A 113 -14.67 -9.97 9.88
N PRO A 114 -14.77 -8.71 10.30
CA PRO A 114 -13.66 -7.77 10.19
C PRO A 114 -12.49 -8.19 11.10
N ILE A 115 -11.28 -7.76 10.76
CA ILE A 115 -10.06 -8.11 11.49
C ILE A 115 -10.12 -7.68 12.97
N THR A 116 -10.80 -6.59 13.27
CA THR A 116 -11.04 -6.10 14.64
C THR A 116 -11.81 -7.11 15.51
N LYS A 117 -12.74 -7.87 14.92
CA LYS A 117 -13.46 -8.92 15.65
C LYS A 117 -12.62 -10.18 15.85
N MET A 118 -11.64 -10.41 15.00
CA MET A 118 -10.68 -11.50 15.19
C MET A 118 -9.64 -11.13 16.25
N GLU A 119 -9.26 -9.87 16.34
CA GLU A 119 -8.40 -9.33 17.38
C GLU A 119 -8.94 -9.60 18.79
N GLU A 120 -10.21 -9.33 19.03
CA GLU A 120 -10.87 -9.57 20.32
C GLU A 120 -10.59 -10.99 20.87
N LYS A 121 -10.46 -11.98 19.98
CA LYS A 121 -10.21 -13.38 20.34
C LYS A 121 -8.72 -13.75 20.45
N ASN A 122 -7.86 -13.09 19.67
CA ASN A 122 -6.50 -13.58 19.42
C ASN A 122 -5.40 -12.56 19.75
N TYR A 123 -5.72 -11.35 20.24
CA TYR A 123 -4.75 -10.28 20.44
C TYR A 123 -3.56 -10.70 21.31
N GLN A 124 -3.80 -11.36 22.43
CA GLN A 124 -2.73 -11.76 23.36
C GLN A 124 -1.66 -12.65 22.72
N THR A 125 -2.05 -13.50 21.77
CA THR A 125 -1.15 -14.44 21.09
C THR A 125 -0.54 -13.87 19.79
N LYS A 126 -1.10 -12.77 19.27
CA LYS A 126 -0.73 -12.18 17.97
C LYS A 126 -0.55 -10.66 18.04
N LYS A 127 -0.20 -10.14 19.21
CA LYS A 127 -0.09 -8.71 19.49
C LYS A 127 0.75 -7.96 18.44
N GLU A 128 1.95 -8.44 18.16
CA GLU A 128 2.87 -7.82 17.21
C GLU A 128 2.26 -7.66 15.81
N PHE A 129 1.52 -8.68 15.35
CA PHE A 129 0.83 -8.64 14.07
C PHE A 129 -0.25 -7.56 14.03
N TYR A 130 -1.09 -7.46 15.07
CA TYR A 130 -2.14 -6.45 15.11
C TYR A 130 -1.56 -5.05 15.25
N ASP A 131 -0.61 -4.85 16.14
CA ASP A 131 0.06 -3.56 16.36
C ASP A 131 0.73 -3.06 15.05
N THR A 132 1.42 -3.94 14.33
CA THR A 132 2.04 -3.59 13.04
C THR A 132 1.00 -3.27 11.98
N THR A 133 -0.07 -4.06 11.89
CA THR A 133 -1.18 -3.85 10.97
C THR A 133 -1.84 -2.50 11.19
N TYR A 134 -2.16 -2.15 12.43
CA TYR A 134 -2.78 -0.88 12.76
C TYR A 134 -1.86 0.31 12.52
N LYS A 135 -0.57 0.21 12.83
CA LYS A 135 0.40 1.26 12.51
C LYS A 135 0.44 1.61 11.02
N ILE A 136 0.29 0.61 10.15
CA ILE A 136 0.23 0.85 8.69
C ILE A 136 -1.08 1.56 8.34
N PHE A 137 -2.22 1.10 8.87
CA PHE A 137 -3.51 1.75 8.64
C PHE A 137 -3.53 3.19 9.17
N ASP A 138 -3.03 3.45 10.37
CA ASP A 138 -2.95 4.79 10.94
C ASP A 138 -2.17 5.74 10.01
N LYS A 139 -1.04 5.30 9.47
CA LYS A 139 -0.28 6.08 8.50
C LYS A 139 -1.05 6.33 7.19
N ILE A 140 -1.78 5.33 6.68
CA ILE A 140 -2.56 5.46 5.45
C ILE A 140 -3.72 6.45 5.64
N PHE A 141 -4.43 6.34 6.78
CA PHE A 141 -5.64 7.11 7.06
C PHE A 141 -5.38 8.39 7.87
N GLU A 142 -4.12 8.71 8.15
CA GLU A 142 -3.77 9.95 8.83
C GLU A 142 -4.31 11.14 8.05
N VAL A 143 -5.41 11.70 8.56
CA VAL A 143 -5.99 12.93 8.03
C VAL A 143 -5.08 14.06 8.50
N LYS A 144 -4.37 14.68 7.57
CA LYS A 144 -3.74 15.97 7.86
C LYS A 144 -4.88 16.97 8.12
N VAL A 145 -5.17 17.21 9.41
CA VAL A 145 -6.05 18.30 9.87
C VAL A 145 -5.29 19.60 9.72
#